data_1a15ca7778f2db034105328db46bd143
#
_entry.id   1a15ca7778f2db034105328db46bd143
#
_cell.length_a   1.000
_cell.length_b   1.000
_cell.length_c   1.000
_cell.angle_alpha   90.00
_cell.angle_beta   90.00
_cell.angle_gamma   90.00
#
_symmetry.space_group_name_H-M   'P 1'
#
loop_
_entity.id
_entity.type
_entity.pdbx_description
1 polymer ?
#
loop_
_entity_poly.entity_id
_entity_poly.type
_entity_poly.pdbx_seq_one_letter_code
_entity_poly.pdbx_strand_id
1 'polypeptide(L)'
;AATGVFYYGAPENYDDINILGKTELVILLNAAASGVDELIVDLPSFCDERIECTFERANQVFLVTDLSVTAQRKLNIFMAQNSTYDDIRHKAVFVCNKGARGVPEGAEKCVSLPHVQSADPAQVFKTLSASQFQPV
;
A
#
# COMPACT_ATOMS: atom_id res chain seq x y z
N ALA A 1 19.30 18.35 -6.77
CA ALA A 1 17.98 18.77 -7.23
C ALA A 1 16.96 18.18 -6.24
N ALA A 2 16.07 19.01 -5.69
CA ALA A 2 14.99 18.51 -4.86
C ALA A 2 14.10 17.62 -5.73
N THR A 3 13.88 16.39 -5.28
CA THR A 3 13.08 15.39 -6.04
C THR A 3 11.58 15.69 -6.00
N GLY A 4 11.14 16.67 -5.20
CA GLY A 4 9.72 16.93 -4.96
C GLY A 4 9.04 15.86 -4.09
N VAL A 5 9.80 14.90 -3.56
CA VAL A 5 9.29 13.85 -2.67
C VAL A 5 9.58 14.23 -1.22
N PHE A 6 8.55 14.26 -0.41
CA PHE A 6 8.61 14.47 1.03
C PHE A 6 8.22 13.17 1.74
N TYR A 7 8.74 12.94 2.93
CA TYR A 7 8.35 11.79 3.74
C TYR A 7 8.29 12.16 5.22
N TYR A 8 7.42 11.51 5.94
CA TYR A 8 7.40 11.53 7.39
C TYR A 8 8.30 10.40 7.89
N GLY A 9 9.28 10.75 8.75
CA GLY A 9 10.13 9.75 9.39
C GLY A 9 9.34 8.90 10.40
N ALA A 10 9.93 7.76 10.77
CA ALA A 10 9.41 6.99 11.90
C ALA A 10 9.49 7.81 13.19
N PRO A 11 8.54 7.63 14.13
CA PRO A 11 8.60 8.26 15.43
C PRO A 11 9.90 7.84 16.18
N GLU A 12 10.49 8.75 16.93
CA GLU A 12 11.71 8.48 17.70
C GLU A 12 11.45 7.49 18.84
N ASN A 13 10.23 7.46 19.36
CA ASN A 13 9.84 6.59 20.44
C ASN A 13 8.67 5.67 19.99
N TYR A 14 8.80 4.36 20.26
CA TYR A 14 7.77 3.37 19.94
C TYR A 14 6.43 3.66 20.64
N ASP A 15 6.47 4.29 21.81
CA ASP A 15 5.26 4.64 22.58
C ASP A 15 4.44 5.75 21.91
N ASP A 16 5.05 6.56 21.05
CA ASP A 16 4.35 7.62 20.32
C ASP A 16 3.30 7.06 19.34
N ILE A 17 3.47 5.83 18.87
CA ILE A 17 2.47 5.13 18.05
C ILE A 17 1.17 4.90 18.82
N ASN A 18 1.25 4.71 20.13
CA ASN A 18 0.08 4.47 20.98
C ASN A 18 -0.74 5.74 21.22
N ILE A 19 -0.13 6.92 21.02
CA ILE A 19 -0.81 8.22 21.15
C ILE A 19 -1.58 8.57 19.86
N LEU A 20 -1.19 8.00 18.73
CA LEU A 20 -1.82 8.27 17.44
C LEU A 20 -3.16 7.50 17.34
N GLY A 21 -4.22 8.14 17.78
CA GLY A 21 -5.59 7.65 17.59
C GLY A 21 -6.16 8.03 16.22
N LYS A 22 -7.41 7.65 15.98
CA LYS A 22 -8.14 7.95 14.73
C LYS A 22 -8.21 9.46 14.45
N THR A 23 -8.45 10.27 15.48
CA THR A 23 -8.59 11.73 15.34
C THR A 23 -7.28 12.39 14.94
N GLU A 24 -6.18 12.04 15.61
CA GLU A 24 -4.85 12.56 15.35
C GLU A 24 -4.38 12.16 13.95
N LEU A 25 -4.66 10.92 13.55
CA LEU A 25 -4.37 10.43 12.21
C LEU A 25 -5.10 11.22 11.13
N VAL A 26 -6.38 11.53 11.33
CA VAL A 26 -7.18 12.35 10.40
C VAL A 26 -6.55 13.73 10.22
N ILE A 27 -6.13 14.37 11.31
CA ILE A 27 -5.48 15.68 11.26
C ILE A 27 -4.16 15.59 10.47
N LEU A 28 -3.36 14.56 10.76
CA LEU A 28 -2.08 14.32 10.08
C LEU A 28 -2.28 14.10 8.58
N LEU A 29 -3.21 13.23 8.19
CA LEU A 29 -3.50 12.94 6.78
C LEU A 29 -3.99 14.18 6.03
N ASN A 30 -4.86 14.97 6.64
CA ASN A 30 -5.34 16.21 6.03
C ASN A 30 -4.21 17.24 5.86
N ALA A 31 -3.36 17.39 6.87
CA ALA A 31 -2.21 18.28 6.79
C ALA A 31 -1.21 17.84 5.71
N ALA A 32 -0.91 16.54 5.64
CA ALA A 32 -0.04 15.98 4.63
C ALA A 32 -0.59 16.17 3.22
N ALA A 33 -1.87 15.86 3.00
CA ALA A 33 -2.51 15.96 1.71
C ALA A 33 -2.63 17.41 1.19
N SER A 34 -2.68 18.41 2.08
CA SER A 34 -2.83 19.80 1.67
C SER A 34 -1.60 20.40 0.97
N GLY A 35 -0.44 19.78 1.10
CA GLY A 35 0.83 20.29 0.58
C GLY A 35 1.40 19.52 -0.60
N VAL A 36 0.71 18.50 -1.11
CA VAL A 36 1.23 17.59 -2.14
C VAL A 36 0.15 17.24 -3.17
N ASP A 37 0.58 16.89 -4.38
CA ASP A 37 -0.33 16.43 -5.43
C ASP A 37 -0.80 14.98 -5.16
N GLU A 38 0.08 14.16 -4.61
CA GLU A 38 -0.20 12.77 -4.26
C GLU A 38 0.35 12.44 -2.86
N LEU A 39 -0.45 11.78 -2.04
CA LEU A 39 -0.06 11.26 -0.73
C LEU A 39 -0.09 9.73 -0.76
N ILE A 40 1.06 9.12 -0.50
CA ILE A 40 1.20 7.67 -0.38
C ILE A 40 1.32 7.32 1.10
N VAL A 41 0.45 6.42 1.57
CA VAL A 41 0.47 5.92 2.95
C VAL A 41 0.84 4.44 2.91
N ASP A 42 1.99 4.11 3.51
CA ASP A 42 2.42 2.71 3.67
C ASP A 42 1.78 2.13 4.94
N LEU A 43 1.09 1.01 4.77
CA LEU A 43 0.29 0.38 5.82
C LEU A 43 0.80 -1.04 6.12
N PRO A 44 0.80 -1.46 7.39
CA PRO A 44 1.13 -2.82 7.76
C PRO A 44 0.06 -3.83 7.31
N SER A 45 0.38 -5.13 7.40
CA SER A 45 -0.51 -6.21 6.98
C SER A 45 -1.57 -6.63 8.03
N PHE A 46 -1.81 -5.82 9.05
CA PHE A 46 -2.90 -5.99 10.00
C PHE A 46 -3.89 -4.84 9.84
N CYS A 47 -5.12 -5.00 10.30
CA CYS A 47 -6.15 -3.97 10.23
C CYS A 47 -6.58 -3.56 11.63
N ASP A 48 -6.56 -2.26 11.89
CA ASP A 48 -7.12 -1.61 13.07
C ASP A 48 -7.93 -0.38 12.63
N GLU A 49 -8.55 0.33 13.58
CA GLU A 49 -9.37 1.51 13.29
C GLU A 49 -8.64 2.63 12.53
N ARG A 50 -7.31 2.71 12.65
CA ARG A 50 -6.48 3.70 11.94
C ARG A 50 -6.36 3.33 10.47
N ILE A 51 -6.19 2.05 10.19
CA ILE A 51 -6.08 1.52 8.82
C ILE A 51 -7.44 1.64 8.13
N GLU A 52 -8.54 1.30 8.81
CA GLU A 52 -9.89 1.49 8.28
C GLU A 52 -10.16 2.95 7.94
N CYS A 53 -9.80 3.87 8.85
CA CYS A 53 -9.91 5.31 8.59
C CYS A 53 -9.06 5.79 7.40
N THR A 54 -7.88 5.21 7.20
CA THR A 54 -7.03 5.50 6.05
C THR A 54 -7.67 4.98 4.77
N PHE A 55 -8.22 3.78 4.81
CA PHE A 55 -8.95 3.20 3.68
C PHE A 55 -10.16 4.04 3.28
N GLU A 56 -10.97 4.51 4.24
CA GLU A 56 -12.11 5.39 3.97
C GLU A 56 -11.73 6.61 3.14
N ARG A 57 -10.53 7.18 3.39
CA ARG A 57 -10.02 8.41 2.77
C ARG A 57 -9.24 8.21 1.49
N ALA A 58 -8.71 7.03 1.29
CA ALA A 58 -7.91 6.72 0.11
C ALA A 58 -8.76 6.75 -1.16
N ASN A 59 -8.23 7.36 -2.22
CA ASN A 59 -8.81 7.28 -3.55
C ASN A 59 -8.53 5.92 -4.21
N GLN A 60 -7.39 5.31 -3.88
CA GLN A 60 -6.96 4.02 -4.38
C GLN A 60 -6.23 3.23 -3.29
N VAL A 61 -6.43 1.93 -3.26
CA VAL A 61 -5.77 1.01 -2.31
C VAL A 61 -5.00 -0.05 -3.10
N PHE A 62 -3.70 -0.14 -2.84
CA PHE A 62 -2.86 -1.16 -3.45
C PHE A 62 -2.67 -2.34 -2.48
N LEU A 63 -3.14 -3.51 -2.86
CA LEU A 63 -2.97 -4.75 -2.12
C LEU A 63 -1.77 -5.51 -2.69
N VAL A 64 -0.62 -5.38 -2.03
CA VAL A 64 0.65 -5.93 -2.53
C VAL A 64 0.83 -7.37 -2.07
N THR A 65 1.11 -8.26 -3.01
CA THR A 65 1.36 -9.69 -2.76
C THR A 65 2.49 -10.21 -3.63
N ASP A 66 3.24 -11.20 -3.16
CA ASP A 66 4.21 -11.94 -3.96
C ASP A 66 3.69 -13.33 -4.38
N LEU A 67 2.41 -13.60 -4.16
CA LEU A 67 1.72 -14.86 -4.42
C LEU A 67 2.32 -16.08 -3.69
N SER A 68 3.20 -15.88 -2.71
CA SER A 68 3.63 -16.96 -1.84
C SER A 68 2.44 -17.51 -1.04
N VAL A 69 2.53 -18.77 -0.61
CA VAL A 69 1.47 -19.41 0.18
C VAL A 69 1.08 -18.57 1.40
N THR A 70 2.07 -17.98 2.08
CA THR A 70 1.84 -17.11 3.23
C THR A 70 1.13 -15.82 2.84
N ALA A 71 1.54 -15.18 1.76
CA ALA A 71 0.93 -13.95 1.28
C ALA A 71 -0.52 -14.19 0.81
N GLN A 72 -0.76 -15.26 0.06
CA GLN A 72 -2.11 -15.64 -0.36
C GLN A 72 -3.03 -15.93 0.83
N ARG A 73 -2.53 -16.66 1.84
CA ARG A 73 -3.31 -16.94 3.06
C ARG A 73 -3.70 -15.64 3.79
N LYS A 74 -2.77 -14.71 3.96
CA LYS A 74 -3.07 -13.40 4.57
C LYS A 74 -4.10 -12.62 3.77
N LEU A 75 -3.94 -12.61 2.45
CA LEU A 75 -4.85 -11.92 1.56
C LEU A 75 -6.27 -12.51 1.63
N ASN A 76 -6.39 -13.84 1.64
CA ASN A 76 -7.68 -14.51 1.76
C ASN A 76 -8.36 -14.24 3.11
N ILE A 77 -7.57 -14.20 4.21
CA ILE A 77 -8.08 -13.82 5.54
C ILE A 77 -8.60 -12.37 5.50
N PHE A 78 -7.85 -11.45 4.90
CA PHE A 78 -8.26 -10.05 4.77
C PHE A 78 -9.55 -9.90 3.95
N MET A 79 -9.62 -10.56 2.80
CA MET A 79 -10.82 -10.52 1.93
C MET A 79 -12.05 -11.20 2.58
N ALA A 80 -11.83 -12.19 3.46
CA ALA A 80 -12.90 -12.83 4.21
C ALA A 80 -13.41 -11.98 5.37
N GLN A 81 -12.71 -10.94 5.78
CA GLN A 81 -13.18 -9.91 6.73
C GLN A 81 -14.13 -8.94 5.99
N ASN A 82 -15.32 -9.41 5.73
CA ASN A 82 -16.27 -8.90 4.75
C ASN A 82 -16.50 -7.38 4.76
N SER A 83 -16.59 -6.74 5.92
CA SER A 83 -16.90 -5.30 5.97
C SER A 83 -15.77 -4.45 5.39
N THR A 84 -14.54 -4.62 5.86
CA THR A 84 -13.40 -3.76 5.44
C THR A 84 -13.04 -3.95 3.97
N TYR A 85 -13.04 -5.20 3.47
CA TYR A 85 -12.73 -5.45 2.06
C TYR A 85 -13.85 -4.99 1.13
N ASP A 86 -15.09 -5.23 1.47
CA ASP A 86 -16.24 -4.79 0.66
C ASP A 86 -16.27 -3.27 0.47
N ASP A 87 -15.88 -2.52 1.51
CA ASP A 87 -15.82 -1.06 1.46
C ASP A 87 -14.73 -0.53 0.50
N ILE A 88 -13.65 -1.28 0.31
CA ILE A 88 -12.52 -0.84 -0.52
C ILE A 88 -12.42 -1.54 -1.88
N ARG A 89 -13.12 -2.64 -2.12
CA ARG A 89 -12.96 -3.46 -3.34
C ARG A 89 -13.10 -2.67 -4.64
N HIS A 90 -13.98 -1.69 -4.68
CA HIS A 90 -14.19 -0.84 -5.85
C HIS A 90 -12.99 0.05 -6.20
N LYS A 91 -12.11 0.32 -5.25
CA LYS A 91 -10.89 1.12 -5.39
C LYS A 91 -9.61 0.33 -5.13
N ALA A 92 -9.71 -0.97 -4.89
CA ALA A 92 -8.57 -1.86 -4.69
C ALA A 92 -7.93 -2.26 -6.01
N VAL A 93 -6.60 -2.26 -6.03
CA VAL A 93 -5.78 -2.79 -7.11
C VAL A 93 -4.79 -3.78 -6.52
N PHE A 94 -4.79 -5.00 -7.01
CA PHE A 94 -3.81 -5.99 -6.60
C PHE A 94 -2.48 -5.75 -7.31
N VAL A 95 -1.39 -5.81 -6.57
CA VAL A 95 -0.04 -5.65 -7.09
C VAL A 95 0.76 -6.93 -6.81
N CYS A 96 1.05 -7.68 -7.87
CA CYS A 96 1.87 -8.88 -7.81
C CYS A 96 3.34 -8.48 -7.90
N ASN A 97 4.04 -8.51 -6.79
CA ASN A 97 5.44 -8.09 -6.66
C ASN A 97 6.41 -9.25 -6.93
N LYS A 98 7.71 -8.93 -7.05
CA LYS A 98 8.82 -9.88 -7.25
C LYS A 98 8.68 -10.78 -8.47
N GLY A 99 8.06 -10.28 -9.54
CA GLY A 99 7.88 -11.06 -10.76
C GLY A 99 6.90 -12.23 -10.61
N ALA A 100 6.08 -12.21 -9.57
CA ALA A 100 5.05 -13.22 -9.38
C ALA A 100 4.08 -13.21 -10.58
N ARG A 101 3.82 -14.40 -11.12
CA ARG A 101 2.91 -14.59 -12.25
C ARG A 101 1.62 -15.22 -11.77
N GLY A 102 0.52 -14.59 -12.09
CA GLY A 102 -0.82 -15.04 -11.71
C GLY A 102 -1.68 -13.88 -11.25
N VAL A 103 -2.96 -14.16 -11.09
CA VAL A 103 -3.94 -13.22 -10.57
C VAL A 103 -4.44 -13.78 -9.24
N PRO A 104 -4.40 -13.01 -8.15
CA PRO A 104 -4.98 -13.43 -6.88
C PRO A 104 -6.46 -13.76 -7.05
N GLU A 105 -6.95 -14.78 -6.35
CA GLU A 105 -8.36 -15.13 -6.35
C GLU A 105 -9.20 -13.93 -5.88
N GLY A 106 -10.26 -13.60 -6.62
CA GLY A 106 -11.11 -12.45 -6.32
C GLY A 106 -10.58 -11.08 -6.77
N ALA A 107 -9.44 -11.03 -7.46
CA ALA A 107 -8.90 -9.77 -7.98
C ALA A 107 -9.67 -9.30 -9.23
N GLU A 108 -10.20 -8.09 -9.19
CA GLU A 108 -10.83 -7.42 -10.35
C GLU A 108 -9.81 -6.65 -11.18
N LYS A 109 -8.77 -6.12 -10.53
CA LYS A 109 -7.68 -5.37 -11.17
C LYS A 109 -6.35 -5.84 -10.60
N CYS A 110 -5.43 -6.21 -11.46
CA CYS A 110 -4.10 -6.67 -11.06
C CYS A 110 -3.02 -6.00 -11.90
N VAL A 111 -1.90 -5.67 -11.26
CA VAL A 111 -0.68 -5.14 -11.88
C VAL A 111 0.48 -6.03 -11.47
N SER A 112 1.32 -6.44 -12.41
CA SER A 112 2.52 -7.20 -12.08
C SER A 112 3.76 -6.32 -12.12
N LEU A 113 4.57 -6.40 -11.07
CA LEU A 113 5.88 -5.75 -10.99
C LEU A 113 6.99 -6.76 -11.27
N PRO A 114 8.01 -6.41 -12.05
CA PRO A 114 9.12 -7.29 -12.32
C PRO A 114 9.94 -7.59 -11.06
N HIS A 115 10.60 -8.72 -11.03
CA HIS A 115 11.61 -9.01 -10.01
C HIS A 115 12.87 -8.20 -10.30
N VAL A 116 13.28 -7.35 -9.37
CA VAL A 116 14.51 -6.58 -9.45
C VAL A 116 15.54 -7.20 -8.52
N GLN A 117 16.59 -7.81 -9.08
CA GLN A 117 17.69 -8.43 -8.33
C GLN A 117 18.73 -7.36 -7.95
N SER A 118 18.33 -6.36 -7.19
CA SER A 118 19.23 -5.33 -6.70
C SER A 118 18.76 -4.81 -5.35
N ALA A 119 19.71 -4.57 -4.46
CA ALA A 119 19.48 -3.85 -3.21
C ALA A 119 19.74 -2.33 -3.35
N ASP A 120 20.26 -1.88 -4.49
CA ASP A 120 20.51 -0.48 -4.78
C ASP A 120 19.19 0.22 -5.17
N PRO A 121 18.69 1.18 -4.38
CA PRO A 121 17.44 1.88 -4.66
C PRO A 121 17.43 2.58 -6.04
N ALA A 122 18.57 3.09 -6.50
CA ALA A 122 18.66 3.75 -7.79
C ALA A 122 18.46 2.78 -8.95
N GLN A 123 19.00 1.56 -8.86
CA GLN A 123 18.77 0.51 -9.84
C GLN A 123 17.32 0.00 -9.80
N VAL A 124 16.76 -0.18 -8.60
CA VAL A 124 15.36 -0.56 -8.43
C VAL A 124 14.46 0.48 -9.10
N PHE A 125 14.64 1.75 -8.79
CA PHE A 125 13.88 2.84 -9.38
C PHE A 125 13.99 2.87 -10.91
N LYS A 126 15.21 2.76 -11.45
CA LYS A 126 15.46 2.75 -12.90
C LYS A 126 14.74 1.59 -13.59
N THR A 127 14.80 0.40 -13.00
CA THR A 127 14.16 -0.79 -13.57
C THR A 127 12.64 -0.67 -13.55
N LEU A 128 12.07 -0.24 -12.42
CA LEU A 128 10.63 -0.08 -12.27
C LEU A 128 10.09 1.05 -13.17
N SER A 129 10.80 2.17 -13.27
CA SER A 129 10.40 3.30 -14.14
C SER A 129 10.45 2.96 -15.62
N ALA A 130 11.34 2.05 -16.03
CA ALA A 130 11.43 1.57 -17.42
C ALA A 130 10.42 0.46 -17.74
N SER A 131 9.79 -0.12 -16.73
CA SER A 131 8.83 -1.21 -16.91
C SER A 131 7.50 -0.64 -17.36
N GLN A 132 6.95 -1.18 -18.43
CA GLN A 132 5.56 -0.94 -18.78
C GLN A 132 4.72 -1.80 -17.84
N PHE A 133 4.01 -1.16 -16.92
CA PHE A 133 3.05 -1.84 -16.06
C PHE A 133 1.87 -2.28 -16.92
N GLN A 134 1.84 -3.56 -17.29
CA GLN A 134 0.69 -4.12 -17.99
C GLN A 134 -0.33 -4.56 -16.95
N PRO A 135 -1.59 -4.10 -17.06
CA PRO A 135 -2.67 -4.72 -16.32
C PRO A 135 -2.77 -6.18 -16.79
N VAL A 136 -2.84 -7.09 -15.84
CA VAL A 136 -3.04 -8.52 -16.08
C VAL A 136 -4.53 -8.79 -16.10
#